data_168a6296bf1a70ca383e5ddfe3f1a730
#
_entry.id   168a6296bf1a70ca383e5ddfe3f1a730
#
_cell.length_a   1.000
_cell.length_b   1.000
_cell.length_c   1.000
_cell.angle_alpha   90.00
_cell.angle_beta   90.00
_cell.angle_gamma   90.00
#
_symmetry.space_group_name_H-M   'P 1'
#
loop_
_entity.id
_entity.type
_entity.pdbx_description
1 polymer ?
#
loop_
_entity_poly.entity_id
_entity_poly.type
_entity_poly.pdbx_seq_one_letter_code
_entity_poly.pdbx_strand_id
1 'polypeptide(L)'
;MALSSMLMLGGVASAQKVAFEEYNLDNGMHVILHNDPSAPVIITSVMYHVGSKNENPDRTGFAHFFEHLLFEGTENIKRGEWFKIVTSNGGTNNANTSDDRTYYFEVFPSNNLELGLWMESERLMHPIINQIGVDTQNEVVKEEKRLRVDNQPYGNLIAEVKKNMFVNHPYRWATIGSMEHLDASKLEEFQAFNKKFYVPNNAVLVVAGDLNDIPKTKEWIQKYFGSIPRGADIERKTFVEAPITETIKATYQDPNIQKPMVVASYRTPSMKTRDARVLDMISTVLSDGKSSRLYKKIVDDKKMALQIGAFSYSQEDYGMYILYGMPQGENTAEGIIKEVDDEIVKLQTELLSDKEMEKLKNKYENNYVNGNASVEGIAENLASFYLLYGDVNLINTEIEMYRSITPQEIRDIAKKYLNPNQRLLLDYVPSKDKAQN
;
A
#
# COMPACT_ATOMS: atom_id res chain seq x y z
N MET A 1 11.61 -60.52 -15.35
CA MET A 1 11.25 -59.39 -14.44
C MET A 1 11.67 -58.10 -15.08
N ALA A 2 10.74 -57.38 -15.68
CA ALA A 2 11.00 -56.08 -16.29
C ALA A 2 10.60 -55.01 -15.27
N LEU A 3 11.58 -54.22 -14.78
CA LEU A 3 11.33 -53.05 -13.97
C LEU A 3 10.89 -51.91 -14.91
N SER A 4 9.62 -51.51 -14.76
CA SER A 4 9.08 -50.30 -15.44
C SER A 4 9.43 -49.08 -14.59
N SER A 5 10.37 -48.27 -15.04
CA SER A 5 10.70 -46.98 -14.43
C SER A 5 9.64 -45.98 -14.81
N MET A 6 8.78 -45.64 -13.87
CA MET A 6 7.80 -44.58 -14.00
C MET A 6 8.50 -43.23 -13.81
N LEU A 7 8.81 -42.56 -14.93
CA LEU A 7 9.22 -41.15 -14.89
C LEU A 7 8.02 -40.31 -14.40
N MET A 8 8.11 -39.78 -13.17
CA MET A 8 7.25 -38.72 -12.72
C MET A 8 7.68 -37.43 -13.45
N LEU A 9 6.97 -37.06 -14.49
CA LEU A 9 6.99 -35.71 -15.03
C LEU A 9 6.35 -34.80 -13.97
N GLY A 10 7.19 -34.13 -13.17
CA GLY A 10 6.75 -33.02 -12.34
C GLY A 10 6.25 -31.88 -13.26
N GLY A 11 4.94 -31.83 -13.47
CA GLY A 11 4.33 -30.68 -14.12
C GLY A 11 4.61 -29.44 -13.29
N VAL A 12 5.34 -28.49 -13.83
CA VAL A 12 5.39 -27.12 -13.29
C VAL A 12 3.94 -26.62 -13.37
N ALA A 13 3.28 -26.49 -12.24
CA ALA A 13 1.98 -25.83 -12.17
C ALA A 13 2.20 -24.39 -12.63
N SER A 14 1.87 -24.10 -13.89
CA SER A 14 1.84 -22.72 -14.37
C SER A 14 0.73 -22.01 -13.60
N ALA A 15 1.06 -20.97 -12.86
CA ALA A 15 0.07 -20.13 -12.21
C ALA A 15 -0.97 -19.70 -13.28
N GLN A 16 -2.25 -19.90 -12.99
CA GLN A 16 -3.32 -19.57 -13.93
C GLN A 16 -3.26 -18.08 -14.23
N LYS A 17 -3.18 -17.72 -15.51
CA LYS A 17 -3.14 -16.32 -15.92
C LYS A 17 -4.49 -15.66 -15.62
N VAL A 18 -4.45 -14.45 -15.09
CA VAL A 18 -5.62 -13.60 -14.93
C VAL A 18 -5.96 -13.00 -16.29
N ALA A 19 -7.07 -13.46 -16.89
CA ALA A 19 -7.58 -12.90 -18.14
C ALA A 19 -8.35 -11.62 -17.85
N PHE A 20 -8.13 -10.57 -18.63
CA PHE A 20 -8.85 -9.30 -18.50
C PHE A 20 -9.06 -8.64 -19.87
N GLU A 21 -10.04 -7.74 -19.94
CA GLU A 21 -10.24 -6.80 -21.03
C GLU A 21 -10.09 -5.38 -20.48
N GLU A 22 -9.51 -4.47 -21.25
CA GLU A 22 -9.39 -3.08 -20.87
C GLU A 22 -9.76 -2.13 -22.02
N TYR A 23 -10.36 -0.97 -21.68
CA TYR A 23 -10.71 0.08 -22.64
C TYR A 23 -10.90 1.43 -21.92
N ASN A 24 -10.99 2.50 -22.70
CA ASN A 24 -11.27 3.83 -22.16
C ASN A 24 -12.66 4.30 -22.57
N LEU A 25 -13.36 4.97 -21.65
CA LEU A 25 -14.53 5.78 -21.98
C LEU A 25 -14.11 7.13 -22.58
N ASP A 26 -15.01 7.79 -23.30
CA ASP A 26 -14.75 9.10 -23.95
C ASP A 26 -14.36 10.20 -22.95
N ASN A 27 -14.81 10.10 -21.71
CA ASN A 27 -14.44 11.01 -20.63
C ASN A 27 -13.06 10.73 -20.01
N GLY A 28 -12.34 9.73 -20.51
CA GLY A 28 -10.98 9.38 -20.10
C GLY A 28 -10.91 8.42 -18.92
N MET A 29 -12.03 7.89 -18.42
CA MET A 29 -12.02 6.82 -17.42
C MET A 29 -11.50 5.53 -18.05
N HIS A 30 -10.51 4.92 -17.42
CA HIS A 30 -10.04 3.59 -17.81
C HIS A 30 -10.90 2.52 -17.15
N VAL A 31 -11.25 1.49 -17.90
CA VAL A 31 -12.09 0.38 -17.45
C VAL A 31 -11.36 -0.93 -17.65
N ILE A 32 -11.37 -1.76 -16.61
CA ILE A 32 -10.81 -3.12 -16.67
C ILE A 32 -11.90 -4.11 -16.24
N LEU A 33 -12.10 -5.15 -17.05
CA LEU A 33 -13.06 -6.23 -16.79
C LEU A 33 -12.32 -7.55 -16.62
N HIS A 34 -12.60 -8.26 -15.54
CA HIS A 34 -12.13 -9.63 -15.30
C HIS A 34 -13.32 -10.53 -15.03
N ASN A 35 -13.61 -11.45 -15.96
CA ASN A 35 -14.71 -12.40 -15.79
C ASN A 35 -14.21 -13.73 -15.23
N ASP A 36 -14.67 -14.05 -14.02
CA ASP A 36 -14.43 -15.33 -13.34
C ASP A 36 -15.74 -15.85 -12.74
N PRO A 37 -16.42 -16.80 -13.41
CA PRO A 37 -17.67 -17.37 -12.94
C PRO A 37 -17.48 -18.47 -11.88
N SER A 38 -16.30 -18.64 -11.31
CA SER A 38 -16.02 -19.69 -10.31
C SER A 38 -16.79 -19.51 -9.00
N ALA A 39 -17.20 -18.28 -8.67
CA ALA A 39 -18.06 -17.95 -7.53
C ALA A 39 -19.09 -16.88 -7.93
N PRO A 40 -20.34 -16.95 -7.42
CA PRO A 40 -21.42 -16.03 -7.79
C PRO A 40 -21.29 -14.67 -7.09
N VAL A 41 -20.13 -14.05 -7.17
CA VAL A 41 -19.79 -12.76 -6.58
C VAL A 41 -19.11 -11.85 -7.60
N ILE A 42 -19.33 -10.54 -7.43
CA ILE A 42 -18.65 -9.51 -8.21
C ILE A 42 -18.10 -8.43 -7.28
N ILE A 43 -17.08 -7.74 -7.76
CA ILE A 43 -16.59 -6.50 -7.20
C ILE A 43 -16.72 -5.39 -8.23
N THR A 44 -17.21 -4.24 -7.79
CA THR A 44 -17.11 -2.96 -8.47
C THR A 44 -16.18 -2.08 -7.67
N SER A 45 -15.16 -1.53 -8.30
CA SER A 45 -14.17 -0.74 -7.59
C SER A 45 -13.64 0.42 -8.42
N VAL A 46 -13.40 1.55 -7.75
CA VAL A 46 -12.79 2.73 -8.38
C VAL A 46 -11.54 3.12 -7.60
N MET A 47 -10.42 3.19 -8.29
CA MET A 47 -9.16 3.68 -7.74
C MET A 47 -8.83 5.03 -8.36
N TYR A 48 -8.65 6.04 -7.51
CA TYR A 48 -8.28 7.39 -7.91
C TYR A 48 -6.78 7.61 -7.70
N HIS A 49 -6.11 8.18 -8.70
CA HIS A 49 -4.69 8.52 -8.61
C HIS A 49 -4.50 9.82 -7.81
N VAL A 50 -4.93 9.77 -6.59
CA VAL A 50 -4.81 10.85 -5.59
C VAL A 50 -4.62 10.22 -4.22
N GLY A 51 -3.58 10.66 -3.52
CA GLY A 51 -3.26 10.27 -2.16
C GLY A 51 -2.68 11.45 -1.40
N SER A 52 -2.12 11.20 -0.23
CA SER A 52 -1.60 12.28 0.61
C SER A 52 -0.47 13.09 -0.03
N LYS A 53 0.27 12.54 -1.02
CA LYS A 53 1.29 13.31 -1.75
C LYS A 53 0.74 14.47 -2.60
N ASN A 54 -0.56 14.45 -2.91
CA ASN A 54 -1.20 15.48 -3.74
C ASN A 54 -1.75 16.65 -2.92
N GLU A 55 -1.58 16.61 -1.60
CA GLU A 55 -2.07 17.62 -0.67
C GLU A 55 -1.19 18.86 -0.61
N ASN A 56 -1.75 19.94 -0.10
CA ASN A 56 -0.97 21.11 0.29
C ASN A 56 -0.23 20.81 1.61
N PRO A 57 1.06 21.12 1.75
CA PRO A 57 1.81 20.90 2.99
C PRO A 57 1.18 21.56 4.23
N ASP A 58 0.40 22.64 4.05
CA ASP A 58 -0.31 23.33 5.15
C ASP A 58 -1.76 22.83 5.32
N ARG A 59 -2.17 21.79 4.60
CA ARG A 59 -3.51 21.18 4.59
C ARG A 59 -3.42 19.68 4.33
N THR A 60 -2.80 18.96 5.28
CA THR A 60 -2.59 17.50 5.17
C THR A 60 -3.77 16.72 5.76
N GLY A 61 -4.02 15.53 5.20
CA GLY A 61 -5.09 14.64 5.59
C GLY A 61 -6.31 14.65 4.66
N PHE A 62 -6.31 15.48 3.60
CA PHE A 62 -7.46 15.62 2.69
C PHE A 62 -7.80 14.33 1.94
N ALA A 63 -6.82 13.62 1.42
CA ALA A 63 -7.07 12.39 0.69
C ALA A 63 -7.74 11.33 1.57
N HIS A 64 -7.24 11.14 2.79
CA HIS A 64 -7.87 10.25 3.78
C HIS A 64 -9.24 10.78 4.25
N PHE A 65 -9.39 12.08 4.40
CA PHE A 65 -10.68 12.68 4.74
C PHE A 65 -11.73 12.39 3.66
N PHE A 66 -11.34 12.42 2.37
CA PHE A 66 -12.22 12.06 1.27
C PHE A 66 -12.57 10.58 1.26
N GLU A 67 -11.71 9.69 1.75
CA GLU A 67 -12.08 8.29 1.96
C GLU A 67 -13.36 8.17 2.80
N HIS A 68 -13.49 8.99 3.85
CA HIS A 68 -14.70 9.04 4.68
C HIS A 68 -15.82 9.86 4.05
N LEU A 69 -15.51 11.04 3.54
CA LEU A 69 -16.51 12.02 3.10
C LEU A 69 -17.35 11.50 1.92
N LEU A 70 -16.78 10.68 1.03
CA LEU A 70 -17.51 10.11 -0.10
C LEU A 70 -18.45 8.95 0.28
N PHE A 71 -18.60 8.62 1.57
CA PHE A 71 -19.66 7.77 2.11
C PHE A 71 -20.82 8.57 2.74
N GLU A 72 -20.68 9.91 2.86
CA GLU A 72 -21.69 10.75 3.51
C GLU A 72 -23.01 10.84 2.71
N GLY A 73 -22.99 10.51 1.43
CA GLY A 73 -24.14 10.44 0.56
C GLY A 73 -23.94 11.15 -0.77
N THR A 74 -24.92 10.96 -1.65
CA THR A 74 -24.97 11.57 -2.98
C THR A 74 -26.33 12.23 -3.18
N GLU A 75 -26.57 12.84 -4.34
CA GLU A 75 -27.89 13.40 -4.67
C GLU A 75 -29.02 12.36 -4.59
N ASN A 76 -28.70 11.07 -4.89
CA ASN A 76 -29.66 9.98 -4.94
C ASN A 76 -29.54 8.97 -3.80
N ILE A 77 -28.45 9.00 -3.03
CA ILE A 77 -28.24 8.16 -1.84
C ILE A 77 -28.16 9.08 -0.61
N LYS A 78 -29.17 9.01 0.27
CA LYS A 78 -29.21 9.84 1.46
C LYS A 78 -28.05 9.52 2.40
N ARG A 79 -27.66 10.51 3.18
CA ARG A 79 -26.67 10.38 4.23
C ARG A 79 -26.99 9.20 5.18
N GLY A 80 -26.00 8.34 5.42
CA GLY A 80 -26.12 7.16 6.28
C GLY A 80 -26.86 5.97 5.65
N GLU A 81 -27.24 6.05 4.36
CA GLU A 81 -27.90 4.94 3.65
C GLU A 81 -26.92 4.07 2.87
N TRP A 82 -25.70 4.54 2.57
CA TRP A 82 -24.72 3.78 1.77
C TRP A 82 -24.53 2.36 2.29
N PHE A 83 -24.10 2.24 3.53
CA PHE A 83 -23.84 0.94 4.17
C PHE A 83 -25.09 0.06 4.30
N LYS A 84 -26.28 0.68 4.46
CA LYS A 84 -27.55 -0.04 4.51
C LYS A 84 -27.92 -0.64 3.16
N ILE A 85 -27.71 0.11 2.07
CA ILE A 85 -27.93 -0.38 0.71
C ILE A 85 -27.01 -1.58 0.44
N VAL A 86 -25.72 -1.47 0.75
CA VAL A 86 -24.76 -2.56 0.57
C VAL A 86 -25.19 -3.80 1.34
N THR A 87 -25.41 -3.68 2.65
CA THR A 87 -25.74 -4.83 3.51
C THR A 87 -27.09 -5.44 3.21
N SER A 88 -28.11 -4.62 2.85
CA SER A 88 -29.45 -5.12 2.48
C SER A 88 -29.46 -5.93 1.18
N ASN A 89 -28.46 -5.71 0.34
CA ASN A 89 -28.27 -6.44 -0.92
C ASN A 89 -27.21 -7.55 -0.82
N GLY A 90 -26.85 -7.96 0.41
CA GLY A 90 -25.92 -9.05 0.67
C GLY A 90 -24.47 -8.73 0.35
N GLY A 91 -24.11 -7.45 0.24
CA GLY A 91 -22.79 -6.99 -0.09
C GLY A 91 -21.95 -6.60 1.11
N THR A 92 -20.69 -6.33 0.84
CA THR A 92 -19.71 -5.70 1.72
C THR A 92 -19.01 -4.58 0.96
N ASN A 93 -18.47 -3.61 1.66
CA ASN A 93 -17.69 -2.53 1.05
C ASN A 93 -16.55 -2.09 1.96
N ASN A 94 -15.55 -1.46 1.38
CA ASN A 94 -14.48 -0.80 2.11
C ASN A 94 -13.83 0.29 1.26
N ALA A 95 -12.95 1.07 1.90
CA ALA A 95 -12.07 2.00 1.22
C ALA A 95 -10.72 2.04 1.94
N ASN A 96 -9.71 2.55 1.26
CA ASN A 96 -8.41 2.83 1.87
C ASN A 96 -7.64 3.90 1.08
N THR A 97 -6.78 4.61 1.78
CA THR A 97 -5.94 5.69 1.23
C THR A 97 -4.48 5.41 1.50
N SER A 98 -3.65 5.63 0.49
CA SER A 98 -2.19 5.64 0.61
C SER A 98 -1.62 7.02 0.29
N ASP A 99 -0.31 7.09 0.23
CA ASP A 99 0.35 8.33 -0.24
C ASP A 99 0.08 8.61 -1.72
N ASP A 100 -0.24 7.59 -2.52
CA ASP A 100 -0.31 7.67 -3.98
C ASP A 100 -1.72 7.52 -4.55
N ARG A 101 -2.63 6.86 -3.83
CA ARG A 101 -3.97 6.54 -4.35
C ARG A 101 -5.02 6.49 -3.26
N THR A 102 -6.32 6.65 -3.65
CA THR A 102 -7.50 6.38 -2.84
C THR A 102 -8.35 5.34 -3.57
N TYR A 103 -8.82 4.32 -2.86
CA TYR A 103 -9.49 3.16 -3.41
C TYR A 103 -10.80 2.89 -2.70
N TYR A 104 -11.89 2.69 -3.47
CA TYR A 104 -13.23 2.34 -2.98
C TYR A 104 -13.69 1.08 -3.69
N PHE A 105 -14.44 0.23 -3.00
CA PHE A 105 -15.03 -0.95 -3.61
C PHE A 105 -16.26 -1.46 -2.88
N GLU A 106 -17.15 -2.11 -3.63
CA GLU A 106 -18.23 -2.95 -3.14
C GLU A 106 -18.12 -4.35 -3.72
N VAL A 107 -18.35 -5.35 -2.86
CA VAL A 107 -18.49 -6.75 -3.25
C VAL A 107 -19.96 -7.15 -3.07
N PHE A 108 -20.57 -7.67 -4.13
CA PHE A 108 -21.96 -8.10 -4.13
C PHE A 108 -22.10 -9.52 -4.67
N PRO A 109 -23.25 -10.21 -4.40
CA PRO A 109 -23.72 -11.30 -5.24
C PRO A 109 -23.84 -10.84 -6.69
N SER A 110 -23.48 -11.70 -7.67
CA SER A 110 -23.35 -11.32 -9.09
C SER A 110 -24.61 -10.70 -9.72
N ASN A 111 -25.80 -11.05 -9.21
CA ASN A 111 -27.07 -10.44 -9.65
C ASN A 111 -27.23 -8.96 -9.29
N ASN A 112 -26.37 -8.41 -8.45
CA ASN A 112 -26.37 -7.00 -8.04
C ASN A 112 -25.27 -6.15 -8.71
N LEU A 113 -24.71 -6.63 -9.83
CA LEU A 113 -23.69 -5.90 -10.59
C LEU A 113 -24.14 -4.48 -10.98
N GLU A 114 -25.37 -4.33 -11.51
CA GLU A 114 -25.89 -3.01 -11.89
C GLU A 114 -25.98 -2.06 -10.69
N LEU A 115 -26.34 -2.58 -9.50
CA LEU A 115 -26.37 -1.79 -8.27
C LEU A 115 -24.97 -1.26 -7.90
N GLY A 116 -23.95 -2.12 -7.91
CA GLY A 116 -22.58 -1.71 -7.61
C GLY A 116 -22.05 -0.65 -8.58
N LEU A 117 -22.30 -0.82 -9.89
CA LEU A 117 -21.94 0.17 -10.90
C LEU A 117 -22.66 1.51 -10.67
N TRP A 118 -23.96 1.47 -10.36
CA TRP A 118 -24.72 2.67 -10.04
C TRP A 118 -24.15 3.38 -8.81
N MET A 119 -23.89 2.66 -7.71
CA MET A 119 -23.35 3.26 -6.49
C MET A 119 -22.02 3.96 -6.71
N GLU A 120 -21.06 3.31 -7.40
CA GLU A 120 -19.78 3.93 -7.70
C GLU A 120 -19.89 5.13 -8.66
N SER A 121 -20.84 5.09 -9.60
CA SER A 121 -21.11 6.26 -10.46
C SER A 121 -21.69 7.43 -9.69
N GLU A 122 -22.58 7.18 -8.72
CA GLU A 122 -23.12 8.20 -7.81
C GLU A 122 -22.01 8.83 -6.96
N ARG A 123 -21.10 8.02 -6.40
CA ARG A 123 -19.93 8.49 -5.66
C ARG A 123 -19.07 9.45 -6.48
N LEU A 124 -18.87 9.15 -7.76
CA LEU A 124 -18.03 9.95 -8.64
C LEU A 124 -18.74 11.20 -9.18
N MET A 125 -20.02 11.08 -9.57
CA MET A 125 -20.75 12.15 -10.27
C MET A 125 -21.47 13.12 -9.32
N HIS A 126 -22.05 12.60 -8.23
CA HIS A 126 -23.01 13.32 -7.42
C HIS A 126 -22.70 13.37 -5.90
N PRO A 127 -21.42 13.38 -5.47
CA PRO A 127 -21.13 13.39 -4.04
C PRO A 127 -21.62 14.68 -3.40
N ILE A 128 -22.24 14.57 -2.22
CA ILE A 128 -22.67 15.74 -1.44
C ILE A 128 -21.53 16.16 -0.53
N ILE A 129 -20.82 17.22 -0.90
CA ILE A 129 -19.75 17.83 -0.10
C ILE A 129 -20.29 19.13 0.49
N ASN A 130 -20.76 19.07 1.74
CA ASN A 130 -21.34 20.18 2.46
C ASN A 130 -20.76 20.31 3.88
N GLN A 131 -21.09 21.40 4.57
CA GLN A 131 -20.55 21.67 5.90
C GLN A 131 -20.92 20.59 6.93
N ILE A 132 -22.13 20.02 6.87
CA ILE A 132 -22.58 18.98 7.81
C ILE A 132 -21.72 17.72 7.68
N GLY A 133 -21.43 17.28 6.45
CA GLY A 133 -20.55 16.14 6.17
C GLY A 133 -19.14 16.41 6.66
N VAL A 134 -18.60 17.60 6.34
CA VAL A 134 -17.25 18.00 6.77
C VAL A 134 -17.14 18.03 8.29
N ASP A 135 -18.05 18.68 9.00
CA ASP A 135 -18.01 18.77 10.47
C ASP A 135 -18.10 17.38 11.12
N THR A 136 -18.97 16.51 10.57
CA THR A 136 -19.12 15.14 11.09
C THR A 136 -17.86 14.33 10.88
N GLN A 137 -17.34 14.30 9.65
CA GLN A 137 -16.16 13.48 9.34
C GLN A 137 -14.88 14.03 9.96
N ASN A 138 -14.82 15.33 10.23
CA ASN A 138 -13.72 15.92 11.00
C ASN A 138 -13.57 15.24 12.36
N GLU A 139 -14.68 15.10 13.11
CA GLU A 139 -14.64 14.43 14.42
C GLU A 139 -14.34 12.93 14.30
N VAL A 140 -14.85 12.24 13.26
CA VAL A 140 -14.58 10.83 13.01
C VAL A 140 -13.11 10.58 12.72
N VAL A 141 -12.52 11.35 11.79
CA VAL A 141 -11.11 11.19 11.40
C VAL A 141 -10.17 11.56 12.55
N LYS A 142 -10.50 12.58 13.33
CA LYS A 142 -9.75 12.95 14.54
C LYS A 142 -9.78 11.84 15.59
N GLU A 143 -10.93 11.23 15.80
CA GLU A 143 -11.05 10.09 16.72
C GLU A 143 -10.30 8.86 16.20
N GLU A 144 -10.38 8.58 14.91
CA GLU A 144 -9.59 7.52 14.30
C GLU A 144 -8.10 7.74 14.49
N LYS A 145 -7.62 8.97 14.26
CA LYS A 145 -6.22 9.31 14.50
C LYS A 145 -5.81 9.06 15.95
N ARG A 146 -6.65 9.47 16.91
CA ARG A 146 -6.40 9.19 18.33
C ARG A 146 -6.31 7.69 18.61
N LEU A 147 -7.27 6.91 18.09
CA LEU A 147 -7.37 5.47 18.37
C LEU A 147 -6.30 4.64 17.65
N ARG A 148 -5.99 4.97 16.40
CA ARG A 148 -5.10 4.14 15.56
C ARG A 148 -3.65 4.63 15.54
N VAL A 149 -3.39 5.88 15.89
CA VAL A 149 -2.06 6.48 15.82
C VAL A 149 -1.63 7.01 17.17
N ASP A 150 -2.30 8.05 17.69
CA ASP A 150 -1.79 8.82 18.82
C ASP A 150 -1.79 8.05 20.14
N ASN A 151 -2.76 7.12 20.35
CA ASN A 151 -2.86 6.28 21.55
C ASN A 151 -2.26 4.88 21.37
N GLN A 152 -1.79 4.54 20.17
CA GLN A 152 -1.19 3.22 19.93
C GLN A 152 0.31 3.21 20.24
N PRO A 153 0.82 2.18 20.95
CA PRO A 153 2.25 1.98 21.04
C PRO A 153 2.89 1.92 19.64
N TYR A 154 3.93 2.72 19.44
CA TYR A 154 4.63 2.83 18.14
C TYR A 154 3.77 3.34 16.98
N GLY A 155 2.59 3.92 17.22
CA GLY A 155 1.66 4.37 16.19
C GLY A 155 2.23 5.45 15.25
N ASN A 156 3.15 6.27 15.72
CA ASN A 156 3.81 7.31 14.94
C ASN A 156 5.12 6.86 14.24
N LEU A 157 5.48 5.56 14.31
CA LEU A 157 6.77 5.07 13.81
C LEU A 157 7.02 5.43 12.34
N ILE A 158 6.09 5.05 11.47
CA ILE A 158 6.22 5.31 10.02
C ILE A 158 6.19 6.82 9.72
N ALA A 159 5.34 7.58 10.42
CA ALA A 159 5.27 9.03 10.25
C ALA A 159 6.61 9.71 10.61
N GLU A 160 7.25 9.29 11.71
CA GLU A 160 8.54 9.83 12.12
C GLU A 160 9.68 9.38 11.18
N VAL A 161 9.64 8.16 10.66
CA VAL A 161 10.59 7.73 9.62
C VAL A 161 10.42 8.61 8.38
N LYS A 162 9.20 8.76 7.84
CA LYS A 162 8.88 9.59 6.66
C LYS A 162 9.36 11.03 6.83
N LYS A 163 9.05 11.66 7.95
CA LYS A 163 9.40 13.03 8.29
C LYS A 163 10.92 13.29 8.25
N ASN A 164 11.72 12.31 8.66
CA ASN A 164 13.18 12.42 8.69
C ASN A 164 13.85 11.96 7.39
N MET A 165 13.16 11.13 6.59
CA MET A 165 13.69 10.61 5.33
C MET A 165 13.43 11.54 4.15
N PHE A 166 12.37 12.36 4.19
CA PHE A 166 11.97 13.25 3.11
C PHE A 166 11.99 14.71 3.58
N VAL A 167 12.57 15.58 2.77
CA VAL A 167 12.67 17.02 3.04
C VAL A 167 11.76 17.81 2.11
N ASN A 168 11.82 17.53 0.81
CA ASN A 168 11.08 18.22 -0.23
C ASN A 168 9.85 17.44 -0.68
N HIS A 169 9.93 16.11 -0.65
CA HIS A 169 8.87 15.25 -1.16
C HIS A 169 7.66 15.21 -0.19
N PRO A 170 6.43 15.26 -0.72
CA PRO A 170 5.21 15.15 0.08
C PRO A 170 5.08 13.87 0.92
N TYR A 171 5.85 12.82 0.65
CA TYR A 171 5.90 11.64 1.53
C TYR A 171 6.37 11.93 2.96
N ARG A 172 6.81 13.14 3.27
CA ARG A 172 7.24 13.54 4.62
C ARG A 172 6.14 13.64 5.66
N TRP A 173 4.86 13.66 5.26
CA TRP A 173 3.73 13.67 6.21
C TRP A 173 2.93 12.38 6.20
N ALA A 174 2.18 12.15 7.29
CA ALA A 174 1.31 11.00 7.44
C ALA A 174 0.06 11.13 6.58
N THR A 175 -0.42 10.02 6.03
CA THR A 175 -1.63 9.96 5.20
C THR A 175 -2.88 10.46 5.94
N ILE A 176 -2.99 10.16 7.24
CA ILE A 176 -4.11 10.64 8.07
C ILE A 176 -4.06 12.15 8.35
N GLY A 177 -2.91 12.79 8.11
CA GLY A 177 -2.74 14.23 8.27
C GLY A 177 -2.59 14.72 9.70
N SER A 178 -2.65 16.05 9.85
CA SER A 178 -2.60 16.78 11.12
C SER A 178 -3.99 17.21 11.57
N MET A 179 -4.30 17.06 12.86
CA MET A 179 -5.56 17.56 13.44
C MET A 179 -5.70 19.07 13.28
N GLU A 180 -4.60 19.81 13.45
CA GLU A 180 -4.56 21.26 13.27
C GLU A 180 -4.95 21.66 11.84
N HIS A 181 -4.45 20.92 10.84
CA HIS A 181 -4.80 21.16 9.44
C HIS A 181 -6.27 20.82 9.15
N LEU A 182 -6.79 19.74 9.72
CA LEU A 182 -8.21 19.37 9.56
C LEU A 182 -9.13 20.43 10.18
N ASP A 183 -8.81 20.92 11.37
CA ASP A 183 -9.59 21.98 12.04
C ASP A 183 -9.54 23.32 11.32
N ALA A 184 -8.42 23.64 10.67
CA ALA A 184 -8.24 24.88 9.93
C ALA A 184 -8.85 24.86 8.52
N SER A 185 -9.28 23.68 8.04
CA SER A 185 -9.75 23.48 6.66
C SER A 185 -11.18 24.01 6.46
N LYS A 186 -11.42 24.58 5.28
CA LYS A 186 -12.72 25.18 4.91
C LYS A 186 -13.42 24.33 3.86
N LEU A 187 -14.75 24.41 3.83
CA LEU A 187 -15.59 23.68 2.88
C LEU A 187 -15.14 23.86 1.42
N GLU A 188 -14.79 25.09 1.03
CA GLU A 188 -14.35 25.40 -0.33
C GLU A 188 -13.06 24.68 -0.71
N GLU A 189 -12.17 24.41 0.26
CA GLU A 189 -10.92 23.67 0.04
C GLU A 189 -11.22 22.19 -0.25
N PHE A 190 -12.17 21.60 0.46
CA PHE A 190 -12.65 20.24 0.17
C PHE A 190 -13.32 20.16 -1.20
N GLN A 191 -14.22 21.09 -1.53
CA GLN A 191 -14.88 21.13 -2.84
C GLN A 191 -13.87 21.29 -3.98
N ALA A 192 -12.85 22.13 -3.80
CA ALA A 192 -11.78 22.33 -4.79
C ALA A 192 -10.93 21.07 -4.97
N PHE A 193 -10.61 20.35 -3.87
CA PHE A 193 -9.84 19.11 -3.91
C PHE A 193 -10.61 18.00 -4.64
N ASN A 194 -11.90 17.83 -4.33
CA ASN A 194 -12.77 16.88 -5.02
C ASN A 194 -12.81 17.17 -6.52
N LYS A 195 -13.18 18.40 -6.90
CA LYS A 195 -13.28 18.82 -8.30
C LYS A 195 -11.99 18.63 -9.09
N LYS A 196 -10.84 18.71 -8.43
CA LYS A 196 -9.53 18.55 -9.06
C LYS A 196 -9.15 17.08 -9.26
N PHE A 197 -9.38 16.24 -8.27
CA PHE A 197 -8.76 14.92 -8.22
C PHE A 197 -9.75 13.76 -8.40
N TYR A 198 -11.01 13.90 -7.97
CA TYR A 198 -12.01 12.83 -8.06
C TYR A 198 -12.81 12.99 -9.37
N VAL A 199 -12.12 12.72 -10.47
CA VAL A 199 -12.64 12.89 -11.83
C VAL A 199 -12.35 11.63 -12.66
N PRO A 200 -13.17 11.32 -13.70
CA PRO A 200 -13.05 10.08 -14.45
C PRO A 200 -11.68 9.86 -15.09
N ASN A 201 -11.08 10.91 -15.64
CA ASN A 201 -9.75 10.86 -16.26
C ASN A 201 -8.58 10.78 -15.24
N ASN A 202 -8.87 10.67 -13.95
CA ASN A 202 -7.91 10.40 -12.87
C ASN A 202 -8.26 9.12 -12.11
N ALA A 203 -9.09 8.26 -12.69
CA ALA A 203 -9.61 7.07 -12.05
C ALA A 203 -9.55 5.86 -12.98
N VAL A 204 -9.50 4.67 -12.37
CA VAL A 204 -9.72 3.40 -13.04
C VAL A 204 -10.88 2.67 -12.39
N LEU A 205 -11.84 2.22 -13.21
CA LEU A 205 -12.93 1.35 -12.81
C LEU A 205 -12.52 -0.10 -13.07
N VAL A 206 -12.55 -0.94 -12.06
CA VAL A 206 -12.37 -2.38 -12.23
C VAL A 206 -13.65 -3.10 -11.84
N VAL A 207 -14.10 -3.98 -12.71
CA VAL A 207 -15.24 -4.88 -12.46
C VAL A 207 -14.74 -6.31 -12.61
N ALA A 208 -14.76 -7.07 -11.52
CA ALA A 208 -14.23 -8.44 -11.52
C ALA A 208 -15.20 -9.43 -10.87
N GLY A 209 -15.11 -10.70 -11.27
CA GLY A 209 -15.94 -11.79 -10.76
C GLY A 209 -16.92 -12.33 -11.80
N ASP A 210 -18.04 -12.87 -11.37
CA ASP A 210 -19.07 -13.45 -12.25
C ASP A 210 -19.89 -12.36 -12.96
N LEU A 211 -19.37 -11.88 -14.11
CA LEU A 211 -20.00 -10.81 -14.87
C LEU A 211 -21.23 -11.26 -15.68
N ASN A 212 -21.47 -12.58 -15.80
CA ASN A 212 -22.56 -13.21 -16.53
C ASN A 212 -22.67 -12.80 -18.02
N ASP A 213 -22.80 -11.50 -18.30
CA ASP A 213 -23.00 -10.93 -19.64
C ASP A 213 -22.09 -9.70 -19.81
N ILE A 214 -20.93 -9.90 -20.43
CA ILE A 214 -19.95 -8.83 -20.68
C ILE A 214 -20.51 -7.70 -21.55
N PRO A 215 -21.22 -7.96 -22.68
CA PRO A 215 -21.89 -6.91 -23.44
C PRO A 215 -22.84 -6.06 -22.60
N LYS A 216 -23.64 -6.67 -21.74
CA LYS A 216 -24.57 -5.98 -20.85
C LYS A 216 -23.83 -5.18 -19.77
N THR A 217 -22.76 -5.73 -19.22
CA THR A 217 -21.89 -5.03 -18.28
C THR A 217 -21.31 -3.76 -18.91
N LYS A 218 -20.82 -3.82 -20.15
CA LYS A 218 -20.33 -2.65 -20.89
C LYS A 218 -21.43 -1.61 -21.16
N GLU A 219 -22.65 -2.05 -21.47
CA GLU A 219 -23.81 -1.17 -21.63
C GLU A 219 -24.11 -0.41 -20.32
N TRP A 220 -24.12 -1.10 -19.17
CA TRP A 220 -24.31 -0.46 -17.85
C TRP A 220 -23.17 0.50 -17.52
N ILE A 221 -21.93 0.13 -17.76
CA ILE A 221 -20.77 1.02 -17.55
C ILE A 221 -20.93 2.29 -18.40
N GLN A 222 -21.27 2.15 -19.68
CA GLN A 222 -21.52 3.32 -20.54
C GLN A 222 -22.70 4.17 -20.05
N LYS A 223 -23.78 3.55 -19.58
CA LYS A 223 -24.97 4.21 -19.04
C LYS A 223 -24.64 5.05 -17.81
N TYR A 224 -23.88 4.49 -16.86
CA TYR A 224 -23.63 5.13 -15.57
C TYR A 224 -22.41 6.05 -15.55
N PHE A 225 -21.35 5.68 -16.25
CA PHE A 225 -20.09 6.44 -16.22
C PHE A 225 -19.83 7.28 -17.47
N GLY A 226 -20.44 6.92 -18.61
CA GLY A 226 -20.14 7.60 -19.90
C GLY A 226 -20.51 9.08 -19.95
N SER A 227 -21.54 9.48 -19.20
CA SER A 227 -22.01 10.88 -19.14
C SER A 227 -21.27 11.73 -18.11
N ILE A 228 -20.43 11.16 -17.24
CA ILE A 228 -19.70 11.91 -16.22
C ILE A 228 -18.70 12.84 -16.90
N PRO A 229 -18.72 14.14 -16.61
CA PRO A 229 -17.83 15.08 -17.29
C PRO A 229 -16.35 14.78 -17.02
N ARG A 230 -15.52 14.84 -18.07
CA ARG A 230 -14.08 14.80 -17.93
C ARG A 230 -13.59 15.98 -17.08
N GLY A 231 -12.71 15.72 -16.12
CA GLY A 231 -12.02 16.75 -15.36
C GLY A 231 -10.87 17.40 -16.15
N ALA A 232 -10.32 18.49 -15.63
CA ALA A 232 -9.08 19.06 -16.14
C ALA A 232 -7.92 18.06 -16.00
N ASP A 233 -6.96 18.16 -16.90
CA ASP A 233 -5.74 17.34 -16.79
C ASP A 233 -4.94 17.78 -15.56
N ILE A 234 -4.46 16.77 -14.81
CA ILE A 234 -3.76 17.00 -13.55
C ILE A 234 -2.26 17.10 -13.82
N GLU A 235 -1.70 18.26 -13.56
CA GLU A 235 -0.25 18.43 -13.55
C GLU A 235 0.35 17.71 -12.34
N ARG A 236 1.20 16.72 -12.59
CA ARG A 236 1.91 15.97 -11.55
C ARG A 236 3.29 16.59 -11.35
N LYS A 237 3.50 17.17 -10.18
CA LYS A 237 4.78 17.77 -9.81
C LYS A 237 5.80 16.68 -9.52
N THR A 238 7.00 16.84 -10.04
CA THR A 238 8.15 15.99 -9.69
C THR A 238 8.92 16.66 -8.55
N PHE A 239 9.16 15.90 -7.49
CA PHE A 239 9.96 16.34 -6.35
C PHE A 239 11.29 15.57 -6.35
N VAL A 240 12.38 16.30 -6.23
CA VAL A 240 13.73 15.70 -6.17
C VAL A 240 14.26 15.81 -4.75
N GLU A 241 14.61 14.68 -4.19
CA GLU A 241 15.28 14.59 -2.89
C GLU A 241 16.80 14.54 -3.07
N ALA A 242 17.51 15.35 -2.30
CA ALA A 242 18.98 15.25 -2.25
C ALA A 242 19.41 13.87 -1.71
N PRO A 243 20.51 13.28 -2.22
CA PRO A 243 21.04 12.05 -1.66
C PRO A 243 21.36 12.19 -0.17
N ILE A 244 21.09 11.15 0.60
CA ILE A 244 21.55 11.05 1.99
C ILE A 244 23.04 10.69 1.95
N THR A 245 23.90 11.63 2.36
CA THR A 245 25.36 11.48 2.30
C THR A 245 26.00 11.13 3.63
N GLU A 246 25.24 11.28 4.73
CA GLU A 246 25.67 10.96 6.09
C GLU A 246 24.50 10.39 6.89
N THR A 247 24.80 9.75 8.04
CA THR A 247 23.76 9.23 8.92
C THR A 247 22.96 10.34 9.57
N ILE A 248 21.68 10.39 9.32
CA ILE A 248 20.71 11.24 10.03
C ILE A 248 20.41 10.58 11.36
N LYS A 249 20.56 11.29 12.49
CA LYS A 249 20.19 10.81 13.81
C LYS A 249 18.97 11.57 14.30
N ALA A 250 17.96 10.83 14.75
CA ALA A 250 16.74 11.40 15.30
C ALA A 250 16.28 10.62 16.54
N THR A 251 15.53 11.28 17.39
CA THR A 251 14.91 10.67 18.57
C THR A 251 13.45 11.08 18.63
N TYR A 252 12.57 10.11 18.83
CA TYR A 252 11.14 10.33 19.09
C TYR A 252 10.77 9.78 20.45
N GLN A 253 10.05 10.59 21.27
CA GLN A 253 9.55 10.18 22.57
C GLN A 253 8.06 9.82 22.46
N ASP A 254 7.74 8.55 22.68
CA ASP A 254 6.37 8.04 22.66
C ASP A 254 5.87 7.80 24.10
N PRO A 255 4.78 8.47 24.50
CA PRO A 255 4.21 8.29 25.83
C PRO A 255 3.50 6.93 26.01
N ASN A 256 3.26 6.18 24.95
CA ASN A 256 2.47 4.95 24.98
C ASN A 256 3.32 3.67 25.03
N ILE A 257 4.63 3.79 24.95
CA ILE A 257 5.53 2.64 24.96
C ILE A 257 6.28 2.51 26.28
N GLN A 258 6.66 1.27 26.61
CA GLN A 258 7.52 0.94 27.75
C GLN A 258 8.91 0.47 27.32
N LYS A 259 9.05 -0.03 26.11
CA LYS A 259 10.29 -0.54 25.56
C LYS A 259 10.77 0.32 24.40
N PRO A 260 12.05 0.69 24.38
CA PRO A 260 12.59 1.43 23.26
C PRO A 260 12.64 0.55 22.00
N MET A 261 12.63 1.19 20.83
CA MET A 261 12.89 0.57 19.54
C MET A 261 13.94 1.40 18.82
N VAL A 262 14.87 0.74 18.16
CA VAL A 262 15.78 1.39 17.22
C VAL A 262 15.35 1.10 15.80
N VAL A 263 15.41 2.11 14.93
CA VAL A 263 15.06 1.99 13.52
C VAL A 263 16.22 2.47 12.67
N ALA A 264 16.59 1.66 11.68
CA ALA A 264 17.46 2.09 10.58
C ALA A 264 16.64 2.16 9.30
N SER A 265 16.65 3.29 8.60
CA SER A 265 15.91 3.43 7.36
C SER A 265 16.77 4.00 6.24
N TYR A 266 16.62 3.44 5.05
CA TYR A 266 17.33 3.82 3.84
C TYR A 266 16.33 4.29 2.79
N ARG A 267 16.63 5.39 2.07
CA ARG A 267 15.82 5.82 0.94
C ARG A 267 16.06 4.89 -0.24
N THR A 268 14.96 4.43 -0.85
CA THR A 268 14.99 3.49 -1.96
C THR A 268 14.31 4.09 -3.20
N PRO A 269 14.48 3.50 -4.37
CA PRO A 269 13.89 4.02 -5.59
C PRO A 269 12.39 3.77 -5.66
N SER A 270 11.76 4.34 -6.70
CA SER A 270 10.36 4.08 -7.07
C SER A 270 10.04 2.58 -7.13
N MET A 271 8.84 2.22 -6.69
CA MET A 271 8.27 0.86 -6.78
C MET A 271 8.28 0.29 -8.21
N LYS A 272 8.31 1.15 -9.23
CA LYS A 272 8.36 0.75 -10.65
C LYS A 272 9.67 0.10 -11.05
N THR A 273 10.73 0.29 -10.27
CA THR A 273 12.08 -0.18 -10.62
C THR A 273 12.29 -1.65 -10.27
N ARG A 274 13.19 -2.32 -11.01
CA ARG A 274 13.64 -3.66 -10.66
C ARG A 274 14.35 -3.69 -9.30
N ASP A 275 15.09 -2.61 -8.97
CA ASP A 275 15.81 -2.50 -7.70
C ASP A 275 14.87 -2.60 -6.48
N ALA A 276 13.65 -2.02 -6.57
CA ALA A 276 12.65 -2.12 -5.51
C ALA A 276 12.24 -3.58 -5.25
N ARG A 277 12.04 -4.38 -6.29
CA ARG A 277 11.72 -5.81 -6.17
C ARG A 277 12.85 -6.61 -5.55
N VAL A 278 14.09 -6.27 -5.87
CA VAL A 278 15.26 -6.90 -5.22
C VAL A 278 15.31 -6.54 -3.75
N LEU A 279 15.01 -5.29 -3.37
CA LEU A 279 14.92 -4.87 -1.97
C LEU A 279 13.82 -5.59 -1.20
N ASP A 280 12.68 -5.88 -1.83
CA ASP A 280 11.64 -6.73 -1.24
C ASP A 280 12.17 -8.14 -0.93
N MET A 281 12.91 -8.75 -1.87
CA MET A 281 13.55 -10.05 -1.63
C MET A 281 14.60 -9.99 -0.50
N ILE A 282 15.37 -8.90 -0.41
CA ILE A 282 16.32 -8.69 0.69
C ILE A 282 15.59 -8.63 2.04
N SER A 283 14.42 -7.96 2.11
CA SER A 283 13.63 -7.91 3.35
C SER A 283 13.18 -9.29 3.81
N THR A 284 12.77 -10.12 2.86
CA THR A 284 12.37 -11.51 3.11
C THR A 284 13.54 -12.36 3.64
N VAL A 285 14.74 -12.25 3.06
CA VAL A 285 15.95 -12.93 3.57
C VAL A 285 16.26 -12.52 4.98
N LEU A 286 16.20 -11.21 5.26
CA LEU A 286 16.61 -10.66 6.55
C LEU A 286 15.61 -10.94 7.67
N SER A 287 14.29 -10.86 7.43
CA SER A 287 13.35 -10.86 8.53
C SER A 287 12.06 -11.66 8.37
N ASP A 288 11.78 -12.29 7.22
CA ASP A 288 10.53 -13.03 7.07
C ASP A 288 10.54 -14.38 7.75
N GLY A 289 9.85 -14.45 8.87
CA GLY A 289 9.67 -15.63 9.70
C GLY A 289 10.89 -16.00 10.55
N LYS A 290 10.70 -17.00 11.43
CA LYS A 290 11.71 -17.41 12.42
C LYS A 290 13.00 -17.97 11.84
N SER A 291 12.98 -18.41 10.58
CA SER A 291 14.17 -18.93 9.90
C SER A 291 14.97 -17.85 9.14
N SER A 292 14.56 -16.58 9.23
CA SER A 292 15.27 -15.47 8.63
C SER A 292 16.58 -15.16 9.36
N ARG A 293 17.51 -14.50 8.64
CA ARG A 293 18.87 -14.29 9.15
C ARG A 293 18.90 -13.46 10.42
N LEU A 294 18.19 -12.33 10.47
CA LEU A 294 18.16 -11.46 11.64
C LEU A 294 17.45 -12.10 12.82
N TYR A 295 16.28 -12.73 12.58
CA TYR A 295 15.53 -13.37 13.66
C TYR A 295 16.36 -14.44 14.33
N LYS A 296 16.94 -15.36 13.53
CA LYS A 296 17.75 -16.44 14.05
C LYS A 296 18.96 -15.94 14.85
N LYS A 297 19.72 -15.01 14.26
CA LYS A 297 20.94 -14.48 14.89
C LYS A 297 20.66 -13.65 16.14
N ILE A 298 19.72 -12.69 16.04
CA ILE A 298 19.55 -11.64 17.06
C ILE A 298 18.55 -12.08 18.14
N VAL A 299 17.45 -12.75 17.76
CA VAL A 299 16.40 -13.19 18.69
C VAL A 299 16.70 -14.56 19.26
N ASP A 300 16.95 -15.58 18.40
CA ASP A 300 17.09 -16.96 18.86
C ASP A 300 18.46 -17.25 19.48
N ASP A 301 19.56 -16.93 18.76
CA ASP A 301 20.90 -17.34 19.19
C ASP A 301 21.47 -16.40 20.26
N LYS A 302 21.45 -15.07 19.99
CA LYS A 302 22.07 -14.07 20.87
C LYS A 302 21.14 -13.51 21.94
N LYS A 303 19.82 -13.70 21.85
CA LYS A 303 18.83 -13.17 22.79
C LYS A 303 18.93 -11.65 23.01
N MET A 304 19.29 -10.90 21.97
CA MET A 304 19.54 -9.46 22.07
C MET A 304 18.27 -8.64 21.88
N ALA A 305 17.30 -9.15 21.16
CA ALA A 305 16.05 -8.42 20.87
C ALA A 305 14.82 -9.26 21.21
N LEU A 306 13.75 -8.58 21.65
CA LEU A 306 12.39 -9.14 21.74
C LEU A 306 11.78 -9.32 20.36
N GLN A 307 12.08 -8.38 19.48
CA GLN A 307 11.58 -8.34 18.11
C GLN A 307 12.62 -7.70 17.19
N ILE A 308 12.72 -8.21 15.98
CA ILE A 308 13.52 -7.67 14.89
C ILE A 308 12.73 -7.80 13.59
N GLY A 309 12.79 -6.82 12.72
CA GLY A 309 12.14 -6.87 11.42
C GLY A 309 12.82 -6.01 10.38
N ALA A 310 12.56 -6.35 9.11
CA ALA A 310 12.92 -5.55 7.96
C ALA A 310 11.81 -5.62 6.93
N PHE A 311 11.49 -4.51 6.29
CA PHE A 311 10.52 -4.46 5.20
C PHE A 311 10.82 -3.31 4.25
N SER A 312 10.42 -3.48 3.01
CA SER A 312 10.43 -2.45 1.99
C SER A 312 9.09 -1.73 1.99
N TYR A 313 9.11 -0.42 2.14
CA TYR A 313 7.94 0.45 2.02
C TYR A 313 8.01 1.15 0.66
N SER A 314 7.53 0.46 -0.36
CA SER A 314 7.63 0.89 -1.76
C SER A 314 6.45 1.79 -2.14
N GLN A 315 6.74 2.94 -2.77
CA GLN A 315 5.77 3.93 -3.20
C GLN A 315 6.07 4.39 -4.63
N GLU A 316 5.19 5.17 -5.25
CA GLU A 316 5.28 5.51 -6.66
C GLU A 316 6.56 6.27 -7.04
N ASP A 317 6.98 7.26 -6.24
CA ASP A 317 8.11 8.13 -6.57
C ASP A 317 9.42 7.69 -5.89
N TYR A 318 9.35 7.33 -4.62
CA TYR A 318 10.45 6.83 -3.79
C TYR A 318 9.93 5.72 -2.88
N GLY A 319 10.84 4.99 -2.26
CA GLY A 319 10.51 4.09 -1.18
C GLY A 319 11.44 4.27 0.01
N MET A 320 11.20 3.46 1.04
CA MET A 320 12.06 3.35 2.23
C MET A 320 12.28 1.88 2.53
N TYR A 321 13.51 1.51 2.82
CA TYR A 321 13.82 0.21 3.40
C TYR A 321 13.99 0.39 4.90
N ILE A 322 13.16 -0.25 5.70
CA ILE A 322 13.05 -0.03 7.14
C ILE A 322 13.48 -1.31 7.87
N LEU A 323 14.45 -1.19 8.77
CA LEU A 323 14.83 -2.20 9.75
C LEU A 323 14.51 -1.67 11.14
N TYR A 324 13.97 -2.51 12.00
CA TYR A 324 13.70 -2.13 13.38
C TYR A 324 14.05 -3.26 14.33
N GLY A 325 14.45 -2.89 15.55
CA GLY A 325 14.74 -3.85 16.60
C GLY A 325 14.37 -3.31 17.98
N MET A 326 13.82 -4.19 18.82
CA MET A 326 13.42 -3.88 20.19
C MET A 326 14.39 -4.59 21.16
N PRO A 327 15.28 -3.86 21.85
CA PRO A 327 16.26 -4.44 22.76
C PRO A 327 15.63 -5.27 23.88
N GLN A 328 16.31 -6.35 24.28
CA GLN A 328 15.93 -7.22 25.39
C GLN A 328 16.99 -7.20 26.48
N GLY A 329 16.55 -7.10 27.75
CA GLY A 329 17.44 -7.10 28.91
C GLY A 329 18.35 -5.87 28.92
N GLU A 330 19.66 -6.10 29.09
CA GLU A 330 20.70 -5.06 29.13
C GLU A 330 21.28 -4.73 27.74
N ASN A 331 20.75 -5.35 26.68
CA ASN A 331 21.23 -5.05 25.33
C ASN A 331 20.83 -3.64 24.87
N THR A 332 21.70 -3.06 24.07
CA THR A 332 21.54 -1.68 23.61
C THR A 332 21.05 -1.58 22.17
N ALA A 333 20.50 -0.44 21.79
CA ALA A 333 20.16 -0.10 20.43
C ALA A 333 21.37 -0.24 19.49
N GLU A 334 22.51 0.31 19.90
CA GLU A 334 23.77 0.23 19.12
C GLU A 334 24.22 -1.21 18.93
N GLY A 335 24.05 -2.08 19.94
CA GLY A 335 24.39 -3.48 19.84
C GLY A 335 23.54 -4.20 18.77
N ILE A 336 22.23 -3.91 18.72
CA ILE A 336 21.33 -4.46 17.67
C ILE A 336 21.72 -3.94 16.30
N ILE A 337 21.93 -2.63 16.15
CA ILE A 337 22.32 -2.02 14.87
C ILE A 337 23.62 -2.62 14.36
N LYS A 338 24.60 -2.86 15.25
CA LYS A 338 25.84 -3.51 14.86
C LYS A 338 25.60 -4.91 14.27
N GLU A 339 24.76 -5.72 14.90
CA GLU A 339 24.44 -7.06 14.41
C GLU A 339 23.68 -7.03 13.07
N VAL A 340 22.78 -6.04 12.90
CA VAL A 340 22.10 -5.78 11.62
C VAL A 340 23.11 -5.40 10.55
N ASP A 341 24.03 -4.49 10.84
CA ASP A 341 25.06 -4.06 9.89
C ASP A 341 25.97 -5.21 9.48
N ASP A 342 26.35 -6.08 10.43
CA ASP A 342 27.14 -7.29 10.15
C ASP A 342 26.40 -8.24 9.17
N GLU A 343 25.07 -8.36 9.25
CA GLU A 343 24.29 -9.17 8.29
C GLU A 343 24.13 -8.47 6.92
N ILE A 344 23.98 -7.15 6.92
CA ILE A 344 23.98 -6.36 5.68
C ILE A 344 25.33 -6.51 4.96
N VAL A 345 26.46 -6.44 5.68
CA VAL A 345 27.80 -6.65 5.11
C VAL A 345 27.94 -8.04 4.48
N LYS A 346 27.37 -9.08 5.12
CA LYS A 346 27.37 -10.43 4.51
C LYS A 346 26.57 -10.43 3.20
N LEU A 347 25.38 -9.83 3.15
CA LEU A 347 24.62 -9.70 1.91
C LEU A 347 25.36 -8.94 0.82
N GLN A 348 26.21 -7.99 1.19
CA GLN A 348 27.03 -7.18 0.27
C GLN A 348 28.28 -7.91 -0.24
N THR A 349 28.75 -8.94 0.47
CA THR A 349 30.03 -9.62 0.19
C THR A 349 29.88 -11.04 -0.27
N GLU A 350 28.81 -11.71 0.16
CA GLU A 350 28.55 -13.11 -0.13
C GLU A 350 27.34 -13.26 -1.06
N LEU A 351 27.28 -14.32 -1.84
CA LEU A 351 26.12 -14.68 -2.62
C LEU A 351 25.16 -15.53 -1.78
N LEU A 352 23.86 -15.36 -1.99
CA LEU A 352 22.88 -16.29 -1.42
C LEU A 352 23.10 -17.68 -2.00
N SER A 353 22.91 -18.69 -1.16
CA SER A 353 22.91 -20.09 -1.60
C SER A 353 21.71 -20.40 -2.48
N ASP A 354 21.81 -21.42 -3.33
CA ASP A 354 20.72 -21.89 -4.18
C ASP A 354 19.46 -22.22 -3.34
N LYS A 355 19.64 -22.78 -2.16
CA LYS A 355 18.52 -23.11 -1.23
C LYS A 355 17.81 -21.84 -0.73
N GLU A 356 18.54 -20.75 -0.43
CA GLU A 356 17.95 -19.49 -0.03
C GLU A 356 17.20 -18.85 -1.21
N MET A 357 17.78 -18.87 -2.40
CA MET A 357 17.13 -18.37 -3.60
C MET A 357 15.86 -19.14 -3.97
N GLU A 358 15.90 -20.46 -3.88
CA GLU A 358 14.71 -21.29 -4.11
C GLU A 358 13.59 -20.97 -3.09
N LYS A 359 13.94 -20.87 -1.80
CA LYS A 359 12.99 -20.45 -0.75
C LYS A 359 12.35 -19.10 -1.06
N LEU A 360 13.15 -18.12 -1.50
CA LEU A 360 12.65 -16.81 -1.86
C LEU A 360 11.68 -16.87 -3.04
N LYS A 361 12.06 -17.52 -4.11
CA LYS A 361 11.22 -17.66 -5.31
C LYS A 361 9.89 -18.33 -4.98
N ASN A 362 9.92 -19.42 -4.22
CA ASN A 362 8.71 -20.11 -3.77
C ASN A 362 7.82 -19.23 -2.87
N LYS A 363 8.42 -18.36 -2.05
CA LYS A 363 7.68 -17.42 -1.19
C LYS A 363 6.93 -16.39 -2.04
N TYR A 364 7.60 -15.77 -3.01
CA TYR A 364 6.98 -14.79 -3.90
C TYR A 364 5.92 -15.41 -4.81
N GLU A 365 6.14 -16.65 -5.24
CA GLU A 365 5.15 -17.41 -5.99
C GLU A 365 3.88 -17.68 -5.16
N ASN A 366 4.07 -18.09 -3.90
CA ASN A 366 2.95 -18.26 -2.98
C ASN A 366 2.22 -16.94 -2.68
N ASN A 367 2.95 -15.84 -2.49
CA ASN A 367 2.35 -14.52 -2.29
C ASN A 367 1.55 -14.08 -3.52
N TYR A 368 2.07 -14.31 -4.71
CA TYR A 368 1.38 -14.01 -5.97
C TYR A 368 0.06 -14.80 -6.09
N VAL A 369 0.09 -16.10 -5.81
CA VAL A 369 -1.11 -16.94 -5.85
C VAL A 369 -2.14 -16.47 -4.83
N ASN A 370 -1.71 -16.21 -3.59
CA ASN A 370 -2.61 -15.75 -2.52
C ASN A 370 -3.16 -14.34 -2.80
N GLY A 371 -2.36 -13.43 -3.34
CA GLY A 371 -2.78 -12.07 -3.71
C GLY A 371 -3.83 -12.03 -4.82
N ASN A 372 -3.90 -13.08 -5.64
CA ASN A 372 -4.85 -13.22 -6.74
C ASN A 372 -5.91 -14.32 -6.45
N ALA A 373 -6.10 -14.72 -5.19
CA ALA A 373 -7.05 -15.77 -4.83
C ALA A 373 -8.48 -15.29 -4.58
N SER A 374 -8.71 -13.98 -4.53
CA SER A 374 -10.03 -13.38 -4.32
C SER A 374 -10.32 -12.32 -5.38
N VAL A 375 -11.60 -12.05 -5.62
CA VAL A 375 -12.02 -10.98 -6.53
C VAL A 375 -11.52 -9.61 -6.08
N GLU A 376 -11.44 -9.38 -4.76
CA GLU A 376 -10.88 -8.17 -4.17
C GLU A 376 -9.40 -8.00 -4.49
N GLY A 377 -8.60 -9.05 -4.25
CA GLY A 377 -7.17 -9.03 -4.54
C GLY A 377 -6.87 -8.83 -6.04
N ILE A 378 -7.63 -9.51 -6.92
CA ILE A 378 -7.51 -9.34 -8.37
C ILE A 378 -7.86 -7.91 -8.78
N ALA A 379 -8.98 -7.36 -8.29
CA ALA A 379 -9.42 -6.02 -8.64
C ALA A 379 -8.45 -4.94 -8.16
N GLU A 380 -7.94 -5.03 -6.92
CA GLU A 380 -6.96 -4.09 -6.39
C GLU A 380 -5.63 -4.17 -7.16
N ASN A 381 -5.16 -5.37 -7.51
CA ASN A 381 -3.94 -5.57 -8.29
C ASN A 381 -4.09 -5.00 -9.71
N LEU A 382 -5.19 -5.31 -10.43
CA LEU A 382 -5.46 -4.76 -11.76
C LEU A 382 -5.47 -3.22 -11.74
N ALA A 383 -6.20 -2.62 -10.77
CA ALA A 383 -6.26 -1.17 -10.61
C ALA A 383 -4.89 -0.56 -10.30
N SER A 384 -4.13 -1.17 -9.38
CA SER A 384 -2.81 -0.69 -8.95
C SER A 384 -1.79 -0.78 -10.08
N PHE A 385 -1.76 -1.89 -10.83
CA PHE A 385 -0.84 -2.06 -11.96
C PHE A 385 -1.13 -1.06 -13.07
N TYR A 386 -2.40 -0.80 -13.38
CA TYR A 386 -2.74 0.27 -14.31
C TYR A 386 -2.31 1.65 -13.78
N LEU A 387 -2.82 2.01 -12.60
CA LEU A 387 -2.74 3.37 -12.10
C LEU A 387 -1.31 3.78 -11.72
N LEU A 388 -0.59 2.90 -11.02
CA LEU A 388 0.71 3.20 -10.44
C LEU A 388 1.88 2.76 -11.34
N TYR A 389 1.71 1.73 -12.16
CA TYR A 389 2.77 1.20 -13.03
C TYR A 389 2.55 1.49 -14.51
N GLY A 390 1.30 1.72 -14.93
CA GLY A 390 0.95 1.96 -16.34
C GLY A 390 0.93 0.68 -17.19
N ASP A 391 0.89 -0.49 -16.55
CA ASP A 391 0.88 -1.81 -17.24
C ASP A 391 0.04 -2.82 -16.45
N VAL A 392 -1.21 -3.02 -16.88
CA VAL A 392 -2.14 -3.97 -16.25
C VAL A 392 -1.61 -5.41 -16.32
N ASN A 393 -0.86 -5.75 -17.39
CA ASN A 393 -0.37 -7.11 -17.56
C ASN A 393 0.71 -7.53 -16.55
N LEU A 394 1.18 -6.62 -15.71
CA LEU A 394 2.02 -6.96 -14.55
C LEU A 394 1.34 -7.98 -13.64
N ILE A 395 0.01 -8.01 -13.57
CA ILE A 395 -0.72 -9.07 -12.86
C ILE A 395 -0.33 -10.48 -13.33
N ASN A 396 0.13 -10.64 -14.56
CA ASN A 396 0.56 -11.90 -15.12
C ASN A 396 2.08 -12.08 -15.22
N THR A 397 2.84 -11.00 -15.18
CA THR A 397 4.29 -11.01 -15.47
C THR A 397 5.17 -10.63 -14.28
N GLU A 398 4.61 -10.03 -13.24
CA GLU A 398 5.36 -9.60 -12.04
C GLU A 398 6.13 -10.77 -11.40
N ILE A 399 5.51 -11.94 -11.32
CA ILE A 399 6.14 -13.13 -10.73
C ILE A 399 7.39 -13.56 -11.50
N GLU A 400 7.40 -13.40 -12.82
CA GLU A 400 8.59 -13.76 -13.63
C GLU A 400 9.74 -12.80 -13.38
N MET A 401 9.45 -11.53 -13.05
CA MET A 401 10.49 -10.58 -12.64
C MET A 401 11.16 -11.06 -11.35
N TYR A 402 10.40 -11.46 -10.32
CA TYR A 402 10.96 -12.02 -9.08
C TYR A 402 11.73 -13.32 -9.34
N ARG A 403 11.21 -14.22 -10.16
CA ARG A 403 11.90 -15.48 -10.54
C ARG A 403 13.22 -15.25 -11.23
N SER A 404 13.35 -14.17 -12.00
CA SER A 404 14.56 -13.82 -12.76
C SER A 404 15.66 -13.16 -11.92
N ILE A 405 15.38 -12.75 -10.68
CA ILE A 405 16.37 -12.13 -9.80
C ILE A 405 17.45 -13.13 -9.42
N THR A 406 18.69 -12.68 -9.49
CA THR A 406 19.89 -13.49 -9.26
C THR A 406 20.55 -13.18 -7.91
N PRO A 407 21.35 -14.11 -7.33
CA PRO A 407 22.15 -13.83 -6.13
C PRO A 407 23.10 -12.62 -6.29
N GLN A 408 23.61 -12.39 -7.50
CA GLN A 408 24.45 -11.23 -7.82
C GLN A 408 23.68 -9.93 -7.68
N GLU A 409 22.46 -9.85 -8.19
CA GLU A 409 21.58 -8.66 -8.05
C GLU A 409 21.27 -8.38 -6.58
N ILE A 410 20.95 -9.40 -5.77
CA ILE A 410 20.72 -9.26 -4.32
C ILE A 410 21.93 -8.58 -3.67
N ARG A 411 23.14 -9.09 -3.93
CA ARG A 411 24.39 -8.52 -3.39
C ARG A 411 24.61 -7.09 -3.86
N ASP A 412 24.46 -6.83 -5.16
CA ASP A 412 24.80 -5.54 -5.77
C ASP A 412 23.80 -4.44 -5.36
N ILE A 413 22.53 -4.78 -5.21
CA ILE A 413 21.49 -3.87 -4.72
C ILE A 413 21.64 -3.62 -3.20
N ALA A 414 22.02 -4.63 -2.41
CA ALA A 414 22.37 -4.42 -1.01
C ALA A 414 23.54 -3.42 -0.87
N LYS A 415 24.58 -3.51 -1.73
CA LYS A 415 25.68 -2.53 -1.77
C LYS A 415 25.21 -1.13 -2.14
N LYS A 416 24.30 -1.03 -3.11
CA LYS A 416 23.83 0.24 -3.65
C LYS A 416 23.00 1.05 -2.65
N TYR A 417 22.11 0.38 -1.90
CA TYR A 417 21.12 1.07 -1.09
C TYR A 417 21.31 0.94 0.41
N LEU A 418 21.91 -0.13 0.91
CA LEU A 418 21.99 -0.39 2.36
C LEU A 418 23.36 0.05 2.92
N ASN A 419 23.76 1.30 2.69
CA ASN A 419 24.99 1.85 3.23
C ASN A 419 24.76 2.40 4.64
N PRO A 420 25.43 1.86 5.69
CA PRO A 420 25.23 2.28 7.08
C PRO A 420 25.57 3.75 7.34
N ASN A 421 26.35 4.40 6.46
CA ASN A 421 26.67 5.83 6.58
C ASN A 421 25.68 6.76 5.84
N GLN A 422 24.67 6.21 5.18
CA GLN A 422 23.71 6.95 4.34
C GLN A 422 22.27 6.54 4.68
N ARG A 423 21.91 6.68 5.96
CA ARG A 423 20.62 6.24 6.49
C ARG A 423 20.09 7.15 7.57
N LEU A 424 18.83 6.96 7.95
CA LEU A 424 18.27 7.42 9.20
C LEU A 424 18.56 6.37 10.29
N LEU A 425 19.02 6.82 11.46
CA LEU A 425 18.93 6.08 12.71
C LEU A 425 17.96 6.84 13.64
N LEU A 426 16.84 6.20 13.93
CA LEU A 426 15.81 6.78 14.80
C LEU A 426 15.73 5.97 16.11
N ASP A 427 16.02 6.64 17.21
CA ASP A 427 15.78 6.14 18.56
C ASP A 427 14.33 6.46 18.95
N TYR A 428 13.49 5.45 18.97
CA TYR A 428 12.10 5.54 19.38
C TYR A 428 11.99 5.11 20.84
N VAL A 429 11.82 6.08 21.75
CA VAL A 429 12.01 5.86 23.20
C VAL A 429 10.78 6.22 24.02
N PRO A 430 10.59 5.60 25.20
CA PRO A 430 9.54 6.02 26.14
C PRO A 430 9.67 7.49 26.53
N SER A 431 8.55 8.19 26.64
CA SER A 431 8.53 9.55 27.20
C SER A 431 8.93 9.53 28.69
N LYS A 432 9.76 10.49 29.10
CA LYS A 432 10.22 10.59 30.48
C LYS A 432 9.12 10.92 31.49
N ASP A 433 8.01 11.52 31.03
CA ASP A 433 6.93 12.00 31.91
C ASP A 433 6.05 10.87 32.47
N LYS A 434 6.13 9.63 31.94
CA LYS A 434 5.41 8.44 32.46
C LYS A 434 6.27 7.48 33.27
N ALA A 435 7.55 7.72 33.42
CA ALA A 435 8.46 6.84 34.20
C ALA A 435 8.38 7.08 35.73
N GLN A 436 7.47 7.93 36.20
CA GLN A 436 7.33 8.29 37.62
C GLN A 436 5.97 7.99 38.26
N ASN A 437 5.11 7.16 37.60
CA ASN A 437 3.87 6.70 38.21
C ASN A 437 3.80 5.17 38.30
#